data_a6471ed819a52ad3a5cd6e2fa1bb6461
#
_entry.id   a6471ed819a52ad3a5cd6e2fa1bb6461
#
_cell.length_a   1.000
_cell.length_b   1.000
_cell.length_c   1.000
_cell.angle_alpha   90.00
_cell.angle_beta   90.00
_cell.angle_gamma   90.00
#
_symmetry.space_group_name_H-M   'P 1'
#
loop_
_entity.id
_entity.type
_entity.pdbx_description
1 polymer ?
#
loop_
_entity_poly.entity_id
_entity_poly.type
_entity_poly.pdbx_seq_one_letter_code
_entity_poly.pdbx_strand_id
1 'polypeptide(L)'
;METPSAAAAACCCPRRPLQPPSRLLLLLSLLLSALCLRPGLGLYTVNTVYGDAIILPCHLEVPNDLRFGKWKYEMANKASEFIAFRSATKKTVQYDDVLEYKDRLNLSENYTLSISNARISDEKRFVCMLVTEDNVFEQPTIVKVFKQPSQPEIISRATFLETEQLKTLGECISQDGYPKGNLTWFKNGVVLQPTEEAVINEQTKVNQTTGLYTVISSLEYKPTKDDTNAQFTCSVTYFGPTGQETIRSESVAFDIHYPTEKVKIQVLTERNTIKEGDNITLKCSGNGNPPPQEFFFYIPGEPDPIRSSSLYVLTDVRRNATGEYRCSLTDESLMDSTIITVHYLDLSLTPSGEVVKQIGEALPVSCTISSSRNATVFWLKDNTRMRASPSFSSLQYQDAGNYICETTLQEVEGLKKRQILTLIVEGKPQIKMTKRTSTDGSYKMIACHVEGFPKPAVQWTSSGGVINKAKETKYVNGKFISKIKIAPEENVTLTCIAENQLERTVTSLNVSANDNRENVNDQAKLIVGIVVGLLLAALIAGVAYWLYMKKSKSASKHVDKDLGNIEENKKLEENNHKSEA
;
A
#
# COMPACT_ATOMS: atom_id res chain seq x y z
N MET A 1 10.26 33.94 -30.24
CA MET A 1 10.27 34.50 -31.59
C MET A 1 9.26 33.69 -32.38
N GLU A 2 8.14 34.31 -32.40
CA GLU A 2 7.19 34.51 -33.51
C GLU A 2 6.34 33.31 -33.96
N THR A 3 5.12 33.36 -33.51
CA THR A 3 3.95 32.78 -34.18
C THR A 3 3.61 33.60 -35.45
N PRO A 4 2.94 33.03 -36.47
CA PRO A 4 1.69 33.72 -36.81
C PRO A 4 0.47 32.80 -36.98
N SER A 5 -0.60 33.33 -36.45
CA SER A 5 -2.01 33.25 -36.73
C SER A 5 -2.37 33.20 -38.23
N ALA A 6 -3.35 32.35 -38.59
CA ALA A 6 -4.09 32.51 -39.85
C ALA A 6 -5.62 32.42 -39.59
N ALA A 7 -6.28 33.42 -39.98
CA ALA A 7 -7.67 33.74 -39.79
C ALA A 7 -8.62 32.95 -40.70
N ALA A 8 -9.80 32.63 -40.19
CA ALA A 8 -10.95 32.13 -40.92
C ALA A 8 -11.58 33.25 -41.76
N ALA A 9 -11.75 33.01 -43.06
CA ALA A 9 -12.53 33.84 -43.93
C ALA A 9 -13.91 33.20 -44.18
N ALA A 10 -14.95 33.87 -43.71
CA ALA A 10 -16.34 33.57 -44.00
C ALA A 10 -16.71 34.14 -45.37
N CYS A 11 -17.17 33.28 -46.31
CA CYS A 11 -17.80 33.74 -47.56
C CYS A 11 -19.32 33.82 -47.40
N CYS A 12 -19.84 35.03 -47.43
CA CYS A 12 -21.27 35.36 -47.64
C CYS A 12 -21.64 35.19 -49.11
N CYS A 13 -22.63 34.33 -49.43
CA CYS A 13 -23.36 34.36 -50.72
C CYS A 13 -24.68 35.08 -50.57
N PRO A 14 -25.06 36.01 -51.52
CA PRO A 14 -26.32 36.73 -51.48
C PRO A 14 -27.48 35.87 -51.99
N ARG A 15 -28.58 35.89 -51.29
CA ARG A 15 -29.89 35.35 -51.71
C ARG A 15 -30.44 36.08 -52.88
N ARG A 16 -30.75 35.38 -53.99
CA ARG A 16 -31.67 35.86 -55.04
C ARG A 16 -33.06 35.22 -54.80
N PRO A 17 -34.16 35.95 -55.11
CA PRO A 17 -35.51 35.47 -54.90
C PRO A 17 -35.92 34.43 -55.96
N LEU A 18 -36.57 33.38 -55.54
CA LEU A 18 -37.14 32.33 -56.37
C LEU A 18 -38.43 32.83 -57.02
N GLN A 19 -38.48 32.84 -58.33
CA GLN A 19 -39.72 32.95 -59.11
C GLN A 19 -40.46 31.62 -59.16
N PRO A 20 -41.80 31.57 -59.16
CA PRO A 20 -42.56 30.30 -59.21
C PRO A 20 -42.44 29.64 -60.57
N PRO A 21 -42.33 28.28 -60.65
CA PRO A 21 -42.25 27.56 -61.93
C PRO A 21 -43.57 27.61 -62.64
N SER A 22 -43.51 27.91 -63.95
CA SER A 22 -44.66 27.90 -64.85
C SER A 22 -45.35 26.52 -64.90
N ARG A 23 -46.67 26.53 -64.93
CA ARG A 23 -47.57 25.36 -64.99
C ARG A 23 -47.19 24.28 -66.05
N LEU A 24 -46.37 24.66 -67.04
CA LEU A 24 -45.93 23.75 -68.14
C LEU A 24 -44.88 22.76 -67.69
N LEU A 25 -44.02 23.08 -66.71
CA LEU A 25 -43.00 22.14 -66.16
C LEU A 25 -43.60 21.11 -65.24
N LEU A 26 -44.68 21.39 -64.53
CA LEU A 26 -45.40 20.43 -63.68
C LEU A 26 -46.13 19.32 -64.48
N LEU A 27 -46.65 19.67 -65.67
CA LEU A 27 -47.31 18.69 -66.58
C LEU A 27 -46.28 17.78 -67.25
N LEU A 28 -45.09 18.25 -67.59
CA LEU A 28 -44.00 17.39 -68.10
C LEU A 28 -43.42 16.43 -67.04
N SER A 29 -43.36 16.83 -65.79
CA SER A 29 -42.88 15.95 -64.71
C SER A 29 -43.86 14.85 -64.36
N LEU A 30 -45.18 15.08 -64.48
CA LEU A 30 -46.22 14.09 -64.29
C LEU A 30 -46.33 13.12 -65.47
N LEU A 31 -46.02 13.53 -66.70
CA LEU A 31 -45.95 12.64 -67.86
C LEU A 31 -44.67 11.78 -67.89
N LEU A 32 -43.54 12.27 -67.39
CA LEU A 32 -42.33 11.46 -67.22
C LEU A 32 -42.44 10.44 -66.07
N SER A 33 -43.19 10.74 -65.02
CA SER A 33 -43.42 9.78 -63.93
C SER A 33 -44.36 8.64 -64.28
N ALA A 34 -45.26 8.86 -65.26
CA ALA A 34 -46.16 7.81 -65.74
C ALA A 34 -45.52 6.86 -66.76
N LEU A 35 -44.36 7.21 -67.34
CA LEU A 35 -43.63 6.34 -68.27
C LEU A 35 -42.57 5.46 -67.61
N CYS A 36 -42.33 5.59 -66.30
CA CYS A 36 -41.35 4.76 -65.54
C CYS A 36 -41.96 3.60 -64.76
N LEU A 37 -43.26 3.39 -64.84
CA LEU A 37 -43.93 2.21 -64.22
C LEU A 37 -44.18 1.10 -65.24
N ARG A 38 -43.11 0.65 -65.91
CA ARG A 38 -43.09 -0.76 -66.30
C ARG A 38 -42.70 -1.56 -65.05
N PRO A 39 -43.45 -2.56 -64.58
CA PRO A 39 -42.94 -3.49 -63.61
C PRO A 39 -41.74 -4.17 -64.26
N GLY A 40 -40.54 -3.69 -63.96
CA GLY A 40 -39.33 -4.38 -64.32
C GLY A 40 -39.47 -5.80 -63.77
N LEU A 41 -39.26 -6.81 -64.60
CA LEU A 41 -39.13 -8.20 -64.15
C LEU A 41 -38.09 -8.20 -63.04
N GLY A 42 -38.57 -8.17 -61.78
CA GLY A 42 -37.72 -8.12 -60.60
C GLY A 42 -36.86 -9.38 -60.56
N LEU A 43 -35.55 -9.21 -60.60
CA LEU A 43 -34.62 -10.30 -60.37
C LEU A 43 -34.69 -10.65 -58.89
N TYR A 44 -35.33 -11.78 -58.58
CA TYR A 44 -35.42 -12.27 -57.19
C TYR A 44 -34.10 -12.92 -56.78
N THR A 45 -33.72 -12.75 -55.52
CA THR A 45 -32.56 -13.43 -54.95
C THR A 45 -32.99 -14.21 -53.74
N VAL A 46 -32.62 -15.47 -53.69
CA VAL A 46 -32.80 -16.34 -52.54
C VAL A 46 -31.45 -16.60 -51.90
N ASN A 47 -31.31 -16.13 -50.65
CA ASN A 47 -30.17 -16.41 -49.83
C ASN A 47 -30.41 -17.65 -48.99
N THR A 48 -29.50 -18.61 -49.02
CA THR A 48 -29.60 -19.87 -48.27
C THR A 48 -28.31 -20.20 -47.55
N VAL A 49 -28.40 -21.01 -46.51
CA VAL A 49 -27.23 -21.53 -45.78
C VAL A 49 -26.79 -22.84 -46.40
N TYR A 50 -25.49 -23.05 -46.54
CA TYR A 50 -24.89 -24.31 -47.00
C TYR A 50 -25.40 -25.49 -46.17
N GLY A 51 -25.88 -26.54 -46.85
CA GLY A 51 -26.47 -27.72 -46.24
C GLY A 51 -27.98 -27.63 -46.02
N ASP A 52 -28.56 -26.44 -45.99
CA ASP A 52 -30.01 -26.27 -45.83
C ASP A 52 -30.77 -26.52 -47.11
N ALA A 53 -32.10 -26.46 -47.08
CA ALA A 53 -32.94 -26.52 -48.25
C ALA A 53 -33.05 -25.16 -48.94
N ILE A 54 -32.82 -25.13 -50.24
CA ILE A 54 -33.11 -23.97 -51.10
C ILE A 54 -34.60 -24.01 -51.46
N ILE A 55 -35.34 -22.98 -51.12
CA ILE A 55 -36.74 -22.82 -51.45
C ILE A 55 -36.89 -21.75 -52.53
N LEU A 56 -37.33 -22.15 -53.73
CA LEU A 56 -37.50 -21.28 -54.89
C LEU A 56 -38.97 -21.13 -55.20
N PRO A 57 -39.70 -20.15 -54.70
CA PRO A 57 -41.06 -19.88 -55.06
C PRO A 57 -41.16 -19.43 -56.53
N CYS A 58 -42.14 -19.92 -57.24
CA CYS A 58 -42.48 -19.38 -58.55
C CYS A 58 -43.45 -18.21 -58.36
N HIS A 59 -42.90 -17.00 -58.48
CA HIS A 59 -43.67 -15.75 -58.23
C HIS A 59 -44.56 -15.33 -59.41
N LEU A 60 -44.79 -16.22 -60.37
CA LEU A 60 -45.73 -16.00 -61.47
C LEU A 60 -47.18 -16.34 -61.01
N GLU A 61 -48.15 -15.53 -61.46
CA GLU A 61 -49.55 -15.86 -61.29
C GLU A 61 -49.86 -17.07 -62.14
N VAL A 62 -50.52 -18.07 -61.55
CA VAL A 62 -50.84 -19.30 -62.23
C VAL A 62 -52.04 -19.08 -63.19
N PRO A 63 -51.84 -19.13 -64.53
CA PRO A 63 -52.91 -18.92 -65.48
C PRO A 63 -54.00 -20.06 -65.42
N ASN A 64 -55.23 -19.71 -65.65
CA ASN A 64 -56.34 -20.69 -65.64
C ASN A 64 -56.22 -21.82 -66.72
N ASP A 65 -55.55 -21.51 -67.82
CA ASP A 65 -55.26 -22.34 -68.95
C ASP A 65 -53.87 -23.02 -68.88
N LEU A 66 -53.30 -23.06 -67.69
CA LEU A 66 -51.99 -23.66 -67.51
C LEU A 66 -51.91 -25.10 -67.93
N ARG A 67 -50.99 -25.44 -68.80
CA ARG A 67 -50.68 -26.80 -69.21
C ARG A 67 -49.68 -27.50 -68.33
N PHE A 68 -48.57 -26.78 -68.03
CA PHE A 68 -47.54 -27.31 -67.15
C PHE A 68 -46.64 -26.17 -66.63
N GLY A 69 -45.93 -26.42 -65.47
CA GLY A 69 -44.84 -25.64 -64.98
C GLY A 69 -43.54 -26.42 -65.06
N LYS A 70 -42.44 -25.70 -65.34
CA LYS A 70 -41.12 -26.32 -65.49
C LYS A 70 -40.05 -25.43 -64.88
N TRP A 71 -39.01 -26.02 -64.28
CA TRP A 71 -37.83 -25.33 -63.78
C TRP A 71 -36.61 -25.67 -64.63
N LYS A 72 -35.81 -24.65 -64.93
CA LYS A 72 -34.48 -24.77 -65.54
C LYS A 72 -33.47 -23.95 -64.78
N TYR A 73 -32.19 -24.27 -64.88
CA TYR A 73 -31.13 -23.41 -64.47
C TYR A 73 -30.26 -23.02 -65.64
N GLU A 74 -29.56 -21.89 -65.49
CA GLU A 74 -28.60 -21.36 -66.46
C GLU A 74 -27.18 -21.67 -66.02
N MET A 75 -26.39 -22.27 -66.90
CA MET A 75 -24.97 -22.52 -66.72
C MET A 75 -24.16 -21.28 -67.06
N ALA A 76 -22.90 -21.23 -66.62
CA ALA A 76 -21.98 -20.11 -66.86
C ALA A 76 -21.78 -19.77 -68.35
N ASN A 77 -21.93 -20.76 -69.25
CA ASN A 77 -21.89 -20.62 -70.70
C ASN A 77 -23.19 -20.14 -71.34
N LYS A 78 -24.17 -19.71 -70.50
CA LYS A 78 -25.55 -19.33 -70.91
C LYS A 78 -26.40 -20.47 -71.48
N ALA A 79 -25.93 -21.71 -71.51
CA ALA A 79 -26.79 -22.87 -71.80
C ALA A 79 -27.75 -23.07 -70.61
N SER A 80 -28.96 -23.59 -70.93
CA SER A 80 -29.98 -23.89 -69.91
C SER A 80 -30.27 -25.37 -69.88
N GLU A 81 -30.44 -25.93 -68.68
CA GLU A 81 -30.77 -27.33 -68.47
C GLU A 81 -32.02 -27.41 -67.60
N PHE A 82 -32.96 -28.25 -68.05
CA PHE A 82 -34.22 -28.49 -67.32
C PHE A 82 -33.98 -29.47 -66.20
N ILE A 83 -34.72 -29.32 -65.08
CA ILE A 83 -34.52 -30.14 -63.89
C ILE A 83 -35.84 -30.70 -63.32
N ALA A 84 -36.95 -29.99 -63.49
CA ALA A 84 -38.21 -30.40 -62.93
C ALA A 84 -39.40 -29.94 -63.79
N PHE A 85 -40.40 -30.81 -63.91
CA PHE A 85 -41.63 -30.60 -64.68
C PHE A 85 -42.82 -31.01 -63.83
N ARG A 86 -43.91 -30.24 -63.86
CA ARG A 86 -45.21 -30.61 -63.28
C ARG A 86 -46.34 -30.33 -64.25
N SER A 87 -47.09 -31.37 -64.59
CA SER A 87 -48.30 -31.24 -65.40
C SER A 87 -49.45 -30.66 -64.56
N ALA A 88 -50.10 -29.61 -65.06
CA ALA A 88 -51.28 -29.03 -64.42
C ALA A 88 -52.49 -29.95 -64.49
N THR A 89 -52.65 -30.68 -65.60
CA THR A 89 -53.81 -31.58 -65.86
C THR A 89 -53.67 -32.92 -65.17
N LYS A 90 -52.53 -33.57 -65.33
CA LYS A 90 -52.27 -34.93 -64.77
C LYS A 90 -51.78 -34.90 -63.31
N LYS A 91 -51.46 -33.73 -62.78
CA LYS A 91 -50.85 -33.54 -61.45
C LYS A 91 -49.58 -34.35 -61.18
N THR A 92 -48.94 -34.88 -62.24
CA THR A 92 -47.69 -35.66 -62.13
C THR A 92 -46.49 -34.77 -62.13
N VAL A 93 -45.49 -35.17 -61.36
CA VAL A 93 -44.19 -34.51 -61.32
C VAL A 93 -43.13 -35.39 -61.94
N GLN A 94 -42.24 -34.85 -62.74
CA GLN A 94 -41.14 -35.57 -63.37
C GLN A 94 -39.85 -34.71 -63.07
N TYR A 95 -38.77 -35.40 -62.76
CA TYR A 95 -37.44 -34.78 -62.59
C TYR A 95 -36.55 -35.26 -63.72
N ASP A 96 -35.81 -34.33 -64.32
CA ASP A 96 -34.84 -34.68 -65.35
C ASP A 96 -33.60 -35.32 -64.67
N ASP A 97 -32.96 -36.29 -65.34
CA ASP A 97 -31.84 -37.04 -64.77
C ASP A 97 -30.53 -36.21 -64.82
N VAL A 98 -30.51 -35.15 -64.07
CA VAL A 98 -29.32 -34.30 -63.88
C VAL A 98 -28.57 -34.77 -62.63
N LEU A 99 -27.38 -35.34 -62.82
CA LEU A 99 -26.60 -35.98 -61.77
C LEU A 99 -26.40 -35.08 -60.54
N GLU A 100 -26.20 -33.76 -60.75
CA GLU A 100 -26.01 -32.79 -59.72
C GLU A 100 -27.22 -32.64 -58.78
N TYR A 101 -28.45 -32.83 -59.33
CA TYR A 101 -29.69 -32.61 -58.57
C TYR A 101 -30.43 -33.92 -58.25
N LYS A 102 -29.86 -35.07 -58.60
CA LYS A 102 -30.45 -36.36 -58.34
C LYS A 102 -30.81 -36.56 -56.88
N ASP A 103 -32.04 -36.96 -56.59
CA ASP A 103 -32.59 -37.18 -55.24
C ASP A 103 -32.66 -35.97 -54.33
N ARG A 104 -32.38 -34.76 -54.87
CA ARG A 104 -32.41 -33.53 -54.13
C ARG A 104 -33.63 -32.64 -54.39
N LEU A 105 -34.39 -32.89 -55.40
CA LEU A 105 -35.48 -32.04 -55.88
C LEU A 105 -36.85 -32.44 -55.32
N ASN A 106 -37.62 -31.40 -54.96
CA ASN A 106 -39.05 -31.59 -54.69
C ASN A 106 -39.81 -30.37 -55.26
N LEU A 107 -40.83 -30.67 -56.15
CA LEU A 107 -41.64 -29.65 -56.79
C LEU A 107 -43.06 -29.70 -56.21
N SER A 108 -43.46 -28.69 -55.51
CA SER A 108 -44.74 -28.58 -54.82
C SER A 108 -45.90 -28.26 -55.79
N GLU A 109 -47.17 -28.28 -55.31
CA GLU A 109 -48.36 -28.01 -56.08
C GLU A 109 -48.45 -26.57 -56.59
N ASN A 110 -47.87 -25.62 -55.86
CA ASN A 110 -47.80 -24.22 -56.26
C ASN A 110 -46.54 -23.90 -57.09
N TYR A 111 -45.90 -24.90 -57.69
CA TYR A 111 -44.68 -24.76 -58.50
C TYR A 111 -43.45 -24.25 -57.75
N THR A 112 -43.45 -24.27 -56.41
CA THR A 112 -42.24 -23.97 -55.62
C THR A 112 -41.29 -25.16 -55.76
N LEU A 113 -40.03 -24.87 -56.21
CA LEU A 113 -38.95 -25.85 -56.26
C LEU A 113 -38.16 -25.80 -54.94
N SER A 114 -38.02 -26.96 -54.34
CA SER A 114 -37.16 -27.15 -53.18
C SER A 114 -35.98 -28.05 -53.58
N ILE A 115 -34.74 -27.59 -53.23
CA ILE A 115 -33.49 -28.30 -53.45
C ILE A 115 -32.91 -28.59 -52.11
N SER A 116 -32.81 -29.84 -51.70
CA SER A 116 -32.21 -30.21 -50.39
C SER A 116 -30.68 -30.13 -50.43
N ASN A 117 -30.05 -29.91 -49.24
CA ASN A 117 -28.63 -29.91 -49.03
C ASN A 117 -27.90 -28.94 -49.97
N ALA A 118 -28.15 -27.63 -49.79
CA ALA A 118 -27.56 -26.56 -50.58
C ALA A 118 -26.02 -26.65 -50.64
N ARG A 119 -25.49 -26.57 -51.86
CA ARG A 119 -24.04 -26.61 -52.17
C ARG A 119 -23.65 -25.30 -52.83
N ILE A 120 -22.38 -24.99 -52.84
CA ILE A 120 -21.84 -23.78 -53.53
C ILE A 120 -22.13 -23.89 -55.03
N SER A 121 -22.11 -25.10 -55.60
CA SER A 121 -22.46 -25.35 -57.00
C SER A 121 -23.92 -24.98 -57.34
N ASP A 122 -24.78 -24.82 -56.33
CA ASP A 122 -26.17 -24.38 -56.54
C ASP A 122 -26.30 -22.85 -56.71
N GLU A 123 -25.23 -22.08 -56.59
CA GLU A 123 -25.20 -20.64 -56.93
C GLU A 123 -25.36 -20.43 -58.41
N LYS A 124 -26.58 -20.56 -58.88
CA LYS A 124 -26.97 -20.42 -60.26
C LYS A 124 -28.20 -19.53 -60.40
N ARG A 125 -28.55 -19.21 -61.63
CA ARG A 125 -29.80 -18.58 -61.97
C ARG A 125 -30.80 -19.65 -62.33
N PHE A 126 -31.83 -19.84 -61.50
CA PHE A 126 -32.95 -20.74 -61.76
C PHE A 126 -34.09 -19.95 -62.36
N VAL A 127 -34.83 -20.58 -63.28
CA VAL A 127 -35.96 -19.94 -63.96
C VAL A 127 -37.19 -20.83 -63.82
N CYS A 128 -38.22 -20.28 -63.17
CA CYS A 128 -39.58 -20.86 -63.24
C CYS A 128 -40.23 -20.53 -64.57
N MET A 129 -40.83 -21.53 -65.22
CA MET A 129 -41.58 -21.38 -66.46
C MET A 129 -42.99 -21.91 -66.28
N LEU A 130 -44.00 -21.12 -66.55
CA LEU A 130 -45.39 -21.52 -66.67
C LEU A 130 -45.80 -21.41 -68.12
N VAL A 131 -46.36 -22.54 -68.68
CA VAL A 131 -46.64 -22.68 -70.11
C VAL A 131 -48.11 -22.93 -70.29
N THR A 132 -48.75 -22.08 -71.05
CA THR A 132 -50.13 -22.18 -71.53
C THR A 132 -50.13 -22.66 -72.99
N GLU A 133 -51.26 -22.61 -73.68
CA GLU A 133 -51.33 -22.96 -75.09
C GLU A 133 -50.60 -21.90 -75.94
N ASP A 134 -50.76 -20.65 -75.56
CA ASP A 134 -50.32 -19.52 -76.41
C ASP A 134 -49.09 -18.81 -75.87
N ASN A 135 -48.73 -18.96 -74.58
CA ASN A 135 -47.72 -18.15 -73.92
C ASN A 135 -46.75 -18.95 -73.00
N VAL A 136 -45.58 -18.44 -72.87
CA VAL A 136 -44.57 -18.91 -71.91
C VAL A 136 -44.20 -17.74 -70.98
N PHE A 137 -44.44 -17.90 -69.70
CA PHE A 137 -44.09 -16.95 -68.68
C PHE A 137 -42.82 -17.46 -67.97
N GLU A 138 -41.81 -16.59 -67.84
CA GLU A 138 -40.54 -16.94 -67.20
C GLU A 138 -40.24 -15.99 -66.05
N GLN A 139 -39.75 -16.50 -64.92
CA GLN A 139 -39.34 -15.73 -63.78
C GLN A 139 -37.99 -16.25 -63.26
N PRO A 140 -36.94 -15.48 -63.43
CA PRO A 140 -35.61 -15.82 -62.93
C PRO A 140 -35.43 -15.53 -61.44
N THR A 141 -34.71 -16.41 -60.73
CA THR A 141 -34.30 -16.28 -59.34
C THR A 141 -32.82 -16.66 -59.24
N ILE A 142 -32.03 -15.78 -58.59
CA ILE A 142 -30.62 -16.07 -58.30
C ILE A 142 -30.54 -16.71 -56.93
N VAL A 143 -29.81 -17.80 -56.83
CA VAL A 143 -29.46 -18.42 -55.55
C VAL A 143 -28.11 -17.92 -55.10
N LYS A 144 -28.02 -17.54 -53.86
CA LYS A 144 -26.79 -17.24 -53.14
C LYS A 144 -26.65 -18.16 -51.93
N VAL A 145 -25.51 -18.80 -51.81
CA VAL A 145 -25.21 -19.72 -50.72
C VAL A 145 -24.25 -19.04 -49.73
N PHE A 146 -24.51 -19.21 -48.47
CA PHE A 146 -23.70 -18.67 -47.42
C PHE A 146 -23.33 -19.77 -46.42
N LYS A 147 -22.13 -19.71 -45.88
CA LYS A 147 -21.72 -20.54 -44.76
C LYS A 147 -20.93 -19.76 -43.78
N GLN A 148 -21.38 -19.73 -42.54
CA GLN A 148 -20.66 -19.17 -41.45
C GLN A 148 -19.34 -19.92 -41.28
N PRO A 149 -18.18 -19.21 -41.25
CA PRO A 149 -16.91 -19.83 -40.95
C PRO A 149 -16.83 -20.28 -39.50
N SER A 150 -15.87 -21.13 -39.17
CA SER A 150 -15.56 -21.48 -37.79
C SER A 150 -15.16 -20.27 -37.01
N GLN A 151 -15.38 -20.29 -35.68
CA GLN A 151 -14.79 -19.27 -34.79
C GLN A 151 -13.28 -19.22 -35.04
N PRO A 152 -12.71 -18.01 -35.25
CA PRO A 152 -11.29 -17.90 -35.48
C PRO A 152 -10.51 -18.30 -34.21
N GLU A 153 -9.37 -18.95 -34.44
CA GLU A 153 -8.51 -19.45 -33.37
C GLU A 153 -7.08 -19.01 -33.66
N ILE A 154 -6.36 -18.58 -32.59
CA ILE A 154 -4.94 -18.25 -32.68
C ILE A 154 -4.13 -19.49 -32.31
N ILE A 155 -3.46 -20.08 -33.29
CA ILE A 155 -2.66 -21.29 -33.19
C ILE A 155 -1.16 -20.96 -33.37
N SER A 156 -0.28 -21.95 -33.24
CA SER A 156 1.17 -21.79 -33.40
C SER A 156 1.76 -20.64 -32.58
N ARG A 157 1.25 -20.46 -31.35
CA ARG A 157 1.57 -19.32 -30.47
C ARG A 157 3.04 -19.36 -30.05
N ALA A 158 3.70 -18.20 -30.06
CA ALA A 158 4.99 -18.04 -29.43
C ALA A 158 4.87 -18.32 -27.92
N THR A 159 5.92 -18.90 -27.33
CA THR A 159 6.00 -19.09 -25.86
C THR A 159 6.34 -17.80 -25.15
N PHE A 160 7.19 -16.99 -25.78
CA PHE A 160 7.56 -15.63 -25.35
C PHE A 160 7.96 -14.79 -26.57
N LEU A 161 7.92 -13.48 -26.41
CA LEU A 161 8.38 -12.50 -27.38
C LEU A 161 9.46 -11.64 -26.75
N GLU A 162 10.51 -11.32 -27.50
CA GLU A 162 11.59 -10.43 -27.04
C GLU A 162 11.35 -9.02 -27.59
N THR A 163 11.54 -8.02 -26.73
CA THR A 163 11.43 -6.62 -27.17
C THR A 163 12.45 -6.33 -28.27
N GLU A 164 12.08 -5.39 -29.16
CA GLU A 164 12.88 -4.96 -30.30
C GLU A 164 13.17 -6.03 -31.36
N GLN A 165 12.62 -7.23 -31.23
CA GLN A 165 12.74 -8.30 -32.22
C GLN A 165 11.40 -8.59 -32.89
N LEU A 166 11.38 -8.59 -34.22
CA LEU A 166 10.23 -9.04 -34.99
C LEU A 166 10.17 -10.56 -34.97
N LYS A 167 9.10 -11.13 -34.44
CA LYS A 167 8.91 -12.58 -34.29
C LYS A 167 7.46 -12.97 -34.54
N THR A 168 7.24 -14.15 -35.13
CA THR A 168 5.89 -14.69 -35.31
C THR A 168 5.21 -14.85 -33.95
N LEU A 169 4.14 -14.10 -33.74
CA LEU A 169 3.29 -14.16 -32.57
C LEU A 169 2.39 -15.42 -32.63
N GLY A 170 1.80 -15.69 -33.79
CA GLY A 170 0.94 -16.83 -34.03
C GLY A 170 0.19 -16.71 -35.35
N GLU A 171 -0.65 -17.68 -35.62
CA GLU A 171 -1.50 -17.74 -36.81
C GLU A 171 -2.98 -17.73 -36.40
N CYS A 172 -3.75 -16.80 -36.95
CA CYS A 172 -5.22 -16.81 -36.86
C CYS A 172 -5.80 -17.63 -37.96
N ILE A 173 -6.58 -18.64 -37.65
CA ILE A 173 -7.24 -19.52 -38.62
C ILE A 173 -8.75 -19.52 -38.42
N SER A 174 -9.50 -19.41 -39.54
CA SER A 174 -10.95 -19.63 -39.58
C SER A 174 -11.29 -20.48 -40.80
N GLN A 175 -12.06 -21.53 -40.57
CA GLN A 175 -12.27 -22.60 -41.56
C GLN A 175 -13.71 -22.63 -42.08
N ASP A 176 -13.85 -23.23 -43.28
CA ASP A 176 -15.11 -23.61 -43.86
C ASP A 176 -16.15 -22.51 -44.05
N GLY A 177 -15.68 -21.27 -44.30
CA GLY A 177 -16.54 -20.13 -44.61
C GLY A 177 -16.89 -20.03 -46.11
N TYR A 178 -18.05 -19.46 -46.43
CA TYR A 178 -18.41 -19.07 -47.79
C TYR A 178 -19.47 -17.96 -47.79
N PRO A 179 -19.29 -16.87 -48.55
CA PRO A 179 -18.07 -16.46 -49.30
C PRO A 179 -16.85 -16.32 -48.40
N LYS A 180 -15.65 -16.11 -49.02
CA LYS A 180 -14.40 -15.89 -48.30
C LYS A 180 -14.58 -14.78 -47.28
N GLY A 181 -14.25 -15.05 -46.02
CA GLY A 181 -14.13 -14.04 -44.95
C GLY A 181 -12.78 -13.35 -44.94
N ASN A 182 -12.68 -12.23 -44.24
CA ASN A 182 -11.45 -11.46 -44.01
C ASN A 182 -11.06 -11.52 -42.53
N LEU A 183 -9.79 -11.81 -42.26
CA LEU A 183 -9.25 -11.81 -40.89
C LEU A 183 -8.71 -10.41 -40.52
N THR A 184 -8.89 -10.04 -39.28
CA THR A 184 -8.39 -8.77 -38.73
C THR A 184 -7.82 -9.02 -37.34
N TRP A 185 -6.60 -8.55 -37.09
CA TRP A 185 -5.94 -8.61 -35.81
C TRP A 185 -6.22 -7.38 -34.94
N PHE A 186 -6.27 -7.61 -33.62
CA PHE A 186 -6.49 -6.57 -32.63
C PHE A 186 -5.48 -6.71 -31.49
N LYS A 187 -5.03 -5.58 -31.00
CA LYS A 187 -4.27 -5.43 -29.76
C LYS A 187 -5.07 -4.56 -28.80
N ASN A 188 -5.41 -5.09 -27.62
CA ASN A 188 -6.24 -4.40 -26.62
C ASN A 188 -7.57 -3.88 -27.20
N GLY A 189 -8.17 -4.63 -28.14
CA GLY A 189 -9.42 -4.26 -28.80
C GLY A 189 -9.28 -3.25 -29.93
N VAL A 190 -8.11 -2.72 -30.20
CA VAL A 190 -7.80 -1.80 -31.30
C VAL A 190 -7.26 -2.58 -32.50
N VAL A 191 -7.73 -2.26 -33.70
CA VAL A 191 -7.27 -2.89 -34.94
C VAL A 191 -5.79 -2.68 -35.13
N LEU A 192 -5.04 -3.78 -35.32
CA LEU A 192 -3.65 -3.75 -35.73
C LEU A 192 -3.55 -3.44 -37.22
N GLN A 193 -2.89 -2.34 -37.55
CA GLN A 193 -2.56 -2.00 -38.93
C GLN A 193 -1.21 -2.60 -39.29
N PRO A 194 -1.02 -3.08 -40.54
CA PRO A 194 0.29 -3.50 -41.01
C PRO A 194 1.31 -2.36 -40.96
N THR A 195 2.44 -2.61 -40.25
CA THR A 195 3.56 -1.68 -40.10
C THR A 195 4.86 -2.47 -40.15
N GLU A 196 6.01 -1.80 -40.05
CA GLU A 196 7.31 -2.47 -39.88
C GLU A 196 7.42 -3.26 -38.56
N GLU A 197 6.60 -2.89 -37.56
CA GLU A 197 6.55 -3.55 -36.25
C GLU A 197 5.45 -4.63 -36.14
N ALA A 198 4.52 -4.65 -37.09
CA ALA A 198 3.42 -5.61 -37.14
C ALA A 198 3.20 -6.07 -38.60
N VAL A 199 3.83 -7.14 -38.99
CA VAL A 199 3.71 -7.70 -40.34
C VAL A 199 2.61 -8.77 -40.35
N ILE A 200 1.60 -8.55 -41.21
CA ILE A 200 0.46 -9.43 -41.35
C ILE A 200 0.51 -10.11 -42.72
N ASN A 201 0.60 -11.43 -42.73
CA ASN A 201 0.61 -12.23 -43.94
C ASN A 201 -0.68 -13.05 -44.01
N GLU A 202 -1.41 -12.98 -45.12
CA GLU A 202 -2.66 -13.70 -45.32
C GLU A 202 -2.49 -14.82 -46.33
N GLN A 203 -3.10 -15.96 -46.04
CA GLN A 203 -3.18 -17.13 -46.91
C GLN A 203 -4.64 -17.62 -46.97
N THR A 204 -5.07 -18.02 -48.15
CA THR A 204 -6.38 -18.61 -48.37
C THR A 204 -6.24 -20.01 -48.98
N LYS A 205 -6.89 -20.97 -48.37
CA LYS A 205 -7.01 -22.34 -48.90
C LYS A 205 -8.47 -22.61 -49.28
N VAL A 206 -8.67 -23.27 -50.41
CA VAL A 206 -10.00 -23.69 -50.86
C VAL A 206 -10.08 -25.21 -50.80
N ASN A 207 -11.11 -25.74 -50.17
CA ASN A 207 -11.40 -27.16 -50.21
C ASN A 207 -11.93 -27.52 -51.61
N GLN A 208 -11.20 -28.31 -52.34
CA GLN A 208 -11.52 -28.67 -53.74
C GLN A 208 -12.83 -29.44 -53.87
N THR A 209 -13.26 -30.15 -52.82
CA THR A 209 -14.49 -30.94 -52.85
C THR A 209 -15.74 -30.12 -52.53
N THR A 210 -15.65 -29.25 -51.52
CA THR A 210 -16.79 -28.48 -51.01
C THR A 210 -16.85 -27.05 -51.55
N GLY A 211 -15.72 -26.50 -52.02
CA GLY A 211 -15.57 -25.09 -52.41
C GLY A 211 -15.47 -24.10 -51.24
N LEU A 212 -15.42 -24.60 -50.00
CA LEU A 212 -15.35 -23.76 -48.81
C LEU A 212 -13.95 -23.20 -48.61
N TYR A 213 -13.88 -21.99 -48.00
CA TYR A 213 -12.64 -21.28 -47.73
C TYR A 213 -12.14 -21.49 -46.32
N THR A 214 -10.84 -21.76 -46.21
CA THR A 214 -10.08 -21.58 -44.96
C THR A 214 -9.17 -20.38 -45.12
N VAL A 215 -9.33 -19.39 -44.25
CA VAL A 215 -8.48 -18.20 -44.21
C VAL A 215 -7.53 -18.28 -43.05
N ILE A 216 -6.27 -17.95 -43.29
CA ILE A 216 -5.17 -18.00 -42.32
C ILE A 216 -4.47 -16.64 -42.37
N SER A 217 -4.20 -16.06 -41.22
CA SER A 217 -3.43 -14.84 -41.13
C SER A 217 -2.34 -15.00 -40.07
N SER A 218 -1.08 -14.93 -40.46
CA SER A 218 0.05 -14.93 -39.54
C SER A 218 0.42 -13.50 -39.16
N LEU A 219 0.70 -13.29 -37.87
CA LEU A 219 1.17 -12.01 -37.34
C LEU A 219 2.59 -12.16 -36.85
N GLU A 220 3.51 -11.41 -37.44
CA GLU A 220 4.83 -11.15 -36.90
C GLU A 220 4.77 -9.81 -36.17
N TYR A 221 5.21 -9.81 -34.92
CA TYR A 221 5.08 -8.64 -34.06
C TYR A 221 6.39 -8.32 -33.34
N LYS A 222 6.73 -7.04 -33.29
CA LYS A 222 7.88 -6.49 -32.55
C LYS A 222 7.34 -5.82 -31.28
N PRO A 223 7.37 -6.51 -30.12
CA PRO A 223 6.78 -5.98 -28.91
C PRO A 223 7.64 -4.89 -28.28
N THR A 224 6.99 -4.03 -27.54
CA THR A 224 7.61 -3.10 -26.60
C THR A 224 7.35 -3.55 -25.17
N LYS A 225 8.02 -2.94 -24.20
CA LYS A 225 7.83 -3.20 -22.77
C LYS A 225 6.40 -2.92 -22.30
N ASP A 226 5.72 -1.98 -22.95
CA ASP A 226 4.33 -1.63 -22.65
C ASP A 226 3.33 -2.73 -23.03
N ASP A 227 3.77 -3.69 -23.83
CA ASP A 227 2.95 -4.82 -24.26
C ASP A 227 2.88 -5.96 -23.23
N THR A 228 3.50 -5.82 -22.06
CA THR A 228 3.58 -6.88 -21.03
C THR A 228 2.21 -7.45 -20.63
N ASN A 229 1.13 -6.67 -20.75
CA ASN A 229 -0.24 -7.11 -20.46
C ASN A 229 -1.14 -7.00 -21.68
N ALA A 230 -0.57 -6.86 -22.87
CA ALA A 230 -1.36 -6.69 -24.09
C ALA A 230 -2.15 -7.97 -24.42
N GLN A 231 -3.40 -7.76 -24.79
CA GLN A 231 -4.32 -8.81 -25.20
C GLN A 231 -4.46 -8.80 -26.72
N PHE A 232 -4.15 -9.92 -27.35
CA PHE A 232 -4.28 -10.09 -28.79
C PHE A 232 -5.50 -10.94 -29.10
N THR A 233 -6.28 -10.49 -30.05
CA THR A 233 -7.43 -11.23 -30.60
C THR A 233 -7.41 -11.11 -32.11
N CYS A 234 -8.05 -12.02 -32.78
CA CYS A 234 -8.39 -11.87 -34.19
C CYS A 234 -9.88 -12.03 -34.41
N SER A 235 -10.37 -11.48 -35.51
CA SER A 235 -11.75 -11.66 -35.92
C SER A 235 -11.86 -12.03 -37.39
N VAL A 236 -12.85 -12.83 -37.73
CA VAL A 236 -13.28 -13.05 -39.11
C VAL A 236 -14.53 -12.23 -39.41
N THR A 237 -14.48 -11.43 -40.45
CA THR A 237 -15.64 -10.72 -40.99
C THR A 237 -16.08 -11.44 -42.25
N TYR A 238 -17.33 -11.84 -42.30
CA TYR A 238 -17.90 -12.64 -43.40
C TYR A 238 -19.30 -12.13 -43.75
N PHE A 239 -19.82 -12.57 -44.89
CA PHE A 239 -21.18 -12.30 -45.30
C PHE A 239 -22.06 -13.50 -44.99
N GLY A 240 -23.13 -13.29 -44.24
CA GLY A 240 -24.21 -14.23 -44.01
C GLY A 240 -25.44 -13.91 -44.86
N PRO A 241 -26.50 -14.71 -44.75
CA PRO A 241 -27.74 -14.50 -45.52
C PRO A 241 -28.41 -13.14 -45.29
N THR A 242 -28.18 -12.54 -44.10
CA THR A 242 -28.79 -11.30 -43.63
C THR A 242 -27.87 -10.09 -43.80
N GLY A 243 -26.59 -10.31 -44.09
CA GLY A 243 -25.60 -9.23 -44.24
C GLY A 243 -24.22 -9.59 -43.71
N GLN A 244 -23.45 -8.58 -43.43
CA GLN A 244 -22.09 -8.70 -42.90
C GLN A 244 -22.12 -9.00 -41.41
N GLU A 245 -21.35 -10.00 -40.99
CA GLU A 245 -21.21 -10.45 -39.60
C GLU A 245 -19.75 -10.60 -39.22
N THR A 246 -19.47 -10.62 -37.92
CA THR A 246 -18.10 -10.75 -37.39
C THR A 246 -18.06 -11.68 -36.19
N ILE A 247 -17.12 -12.62 -36.20
CA ILE A 247 -16.83 -13.51 -35.06
C ILE A 247 -15.41 -13.25 -34.57
N ARG A 248 -15.21 -13.25 -33.26
CA ARG A 248 -13.90 -13.02 -32.63
C ARG A 248 -13.36 -14.31 -32.01
N SER A 249 -12.03 -14.38 -31.98
CA SER A 249 -11.29 -15.42 -31.25
C SER A 249 -11.31 -15.17 -29.74
N GLU A 250 -10.89 -16.17 -28.99
CA GLU A 250 -10.43 -16.00 -27.61
C GLU A 250 -9.24 -15.02 -27.58
N SER A 251 -9.11 -14.33 -26.44
CA SER A 251 -8.01 -13.40 -26.18
C SER A 251 -6.78 -14.17 -25.74
N VAL A 252 -5.60 -13.80 -26.23
CA VAL A 252 -4.31 -14.36 -25.85
C VAL A 252 -3.35 -13.26 -25.41
N ALA A 253 -2.58 -13.57 -24.36
CA ALA A 253 -1.48 -12.75 -23.90
C ALA A 253 -0.16 -13.52 -24.08
N PHE A 254 0.95 -12.79 -24.21
CA PHE A 254 2.27 -13.36 -24.38
C PHE A 254 3.20 -12.87 -23.29
N ASP A 255 4.14 -13.71 -22.90
CA ASP A 255 5.23 -13.31 -22.04
C ASP A 255 6.21 -12.45 -22.82
N ILE A 256 6.41 -11.20 -22.42
CA ILE A 256 7.30 -10.25 -23.10
C ILE A 256 8.62 -10.18 -22.35
N HIS A 257 9.66 -10.68 -22.97
CA HIS A 257 11.02 -10.65 -22.45
C HIS A 257 11.70 -9.35 -22.81
N TYR A 258 12.32 -8.71 -21.83
CA TYR A 258 13.10 -7.49 -22.01
C TYR A 258 14.27 -7.42 -21.03
N PRO A 259 15.39 -6.82 -21.44
CA PRO A 259 16.56 -6.72 -20.58
C PRO A 259 16.30 -5.83 -19.36
N THR A 260 17.09 -6.06 -18.32
CA THR A 260 17.12 -5.17 -17.18
C THR A 260 17.74 -3.83 -17.56
N GLU A 261 17.06 -2.75 -17.28
CA GLU A 261 17.50 -1.37 -17.49
C GLU A 261 17.84 -0.66 -16.17
N LYS A 262 17.30 -1.16 -15.07
CA LYS A 262 17.47 -0.60 -13.73
C LYS A 262 17.65 -1.71 -12.72
N VAL A 263 18.62 -1.52 -11.83
CA VAL A 263 18.84 -2.36 -10.66
C VAL A 263 18.41 -1.57 -9.44
N LYS A 264 17.90 -2.24 -8.41
CA LYS A 264 17.50 -1.65 -7.14
C LYS A 264 17.98 -2.49 -5.98
N ILE A 265 18.67 -1.85 -5.02
CA ILE A 265 19.03 -2.46 -3.75
C ILE A 265 18.04 -2.04 -2.66
N GLN A 266 17.66 -2.98 -1.81
CA GLN A 266 16.79 -2.77 -0.66
C GLN A 266 17.39 -3.46 0.56
N VAL A 267 17.30 -2.81 1.70
CA VAL A 267 17.68 -3.39 2.99
C VAL A 267 16.43 -3.93 3.66
N LEU A 268 16.38 -5.24 3.84
CA LEU A 268 15.28 -5.90 4.54
C LEU A 268 15.70 -6.08 6.00
N THR A 269 15.00 -5.44 6.90
CA THR A 269 15.20 -5.50 8.34
C THR A 269 13.86 -5.66 9.04
N GLU A 270 13.87 -6.28 10.20
CA GLU A 270 12.67 -6.36 11.05
C GLU A 270 12.29 -5.00 11.66
N ARG A 271 13.23 -4.05 11.69
CA ARG A 271 13.10 -2.74 12.33
C ARG A 271 13.63 -1.63 11.43
N ASN A 272 13.15 -0.43 11.64
CA ASN A 272 13.58 0.75 10.89
C ASN A 272 15.02 1.22 11.22
N THR A 273 15.63 0.69 12.28
CA THR A 273 16.98 1.04 12.72
C THR A 273 17.80 -0.22 12.94
N ILE A 274 19.03 -0.20 12.48
CA ILE A 274 19.96 -1.32 12.56
C ILE A 274 20.95 -1.04 13.71
N LYS A 275 21.14 -2.02 14.58
CA LYS A 275 22.12 -1.94 15.69
C LYS A 275 23.09 -3.10 15.65
N GLU A 276 24.18 -2.98 16.41
CA GLU A 276 25.14 -4.08 16.55
C GLU A 276 24.47 -5.35 17.04
N GLY A 277 24.79 -6.47 16.38
CA GLY A 277 24.23 -7.79 16.63
C GLY A 277 23.00 -8.13 15.81
N ASP A 278 22.45 -7.18 15.04
CA ASP A 278 21.32 -7.48 14.16
C ASP A 278 21.78 -8.26 12.92
N ASN A 279 20.83 -8.99 12.33
CA ASN A 279 20.98 -9.60 11.01
C ASN A 279 20.22 -8.74 10.00
N ILE A 280 20.83 -8.47 8.86
CA ILE A 280 20.23 -7.72 7.77
C ILE A 280 20.31 -8.51 6.46
N THR A 281 19.31 -8.38 5.64
CA THR A 281 19.27 -8.98 4.32
C THR A 281 19.26 -7.90 3.26
N LEU A 282 20.22 -7.91 2.38
CA LEU A 282 20.24 -7.09 1.18
C LEU A 282 19.47 -7.81 0.09
N LYS A 283 18.50 -7.15 -0.52
CA LYS A 283 17.79 -7.64 -1.69
C LYS A 283 18.14 -6.77 -2.88
N CYS A 284 18.73 -7.38 -3.89
CA CYS A 284 18.94 -6.76 -5.19
C CYS A 284 17.89 -7.26 -6.18
N SER A 285 17.36 -6.39 -7.00
CA SER A 285 16.36 -6.72 -8.02
C SER A 285 16.58 -5.90 -9.27
N GLY A 286 16.39 -6.53 -10.41
CA GLY A 286 16.32 -5.87 -11.71
C GLY A 286 14.89 -5.75 -12.20
N ASN A 287 14.64 -4.81 -13.10
CA ASN A 287 13.32 -4.58 -13.69
C ASN A 287 13.13 -5.31 -15.05
N GLY A 288 14.02 -6.23 -15.40
CA GLY A 288 13.88 -7.05 -16.60
C GLY A 288 12.86 -8.17 -16.46
N ASN A 289 12.45 -8.74 -17.56
CA ASN A 289 11.64 -9.95 -17.62
C ASN A 289 12.29 -10.94 -18.61
N PRO A 290 12.67 -12.15 -18.18
CA PRO A 290 12.67 -12.63 -16.80
C PRO A 290 13.62 -11.84 -15.89
N PRO A 291 13.32 -11.79 -14.59
CA PRO A 291 14.17 -11.08 -13.64
C PRO A 291 15.53 -11.76 -13.51
N PRO A 292 16.62 -10.98 -13.36
CA PRO A 292 17.95 -11.53 -13.14
C PRO A 292 18.00 -12.43 -11.91
N GLN A 293 18.74 -13.52 -11.98
CA GLN A 293 18.86 -14.49 -10.90
C GLN A 293 20.11 -14.27 -10.05
N GLU A 294 21.11 -13.60 -10.58
CA GLU A 294 22.41 -13.39 -9.95
C GLU A 294 22.82 -11.93 -10.00
N PHE A 295 23.47 -11.48 -8.91
CA PHE A 295 23.92 -10.12 -8.71
C PHE A 295 25.31 -10.11 -8.07
N PHE A 296 26.03 -9.00 -8.21
CA PHE A 296 27.25 -8.70 -7.50
C PHE A 296 26.97 -7.70 -6.40
N PHE A 297 27.36 -8.03 -5.16
CA PHE A 297 27.25 -7.17 -4.01
C PHE A 297 28.62 -6.60 -3.63
N TYR A 298 28.67 -5.28 -3.45
CA TYR A 298 29.85 -4.55 -2.98
C TYR A 298 29.60 -4.15 -1.54
N ILE A 299 30.47 -4.63 -0.65
CA ILE A 299 30.32 -4.50 0.79
C ILE A 299 31.48 -3.70 1.36
N PRO A 300 31.27 -2.75 2.27
CA PRO A 300 32.34 -1.99 2.91
C PRO A 300 33.38 -2.91 3.55
N GLY A 301 34.66 -2.72 3.19
CA GLY A 301 35.77 -3.50 3.72
C GLY A 301 36.15 -4.77 2.92
N GLU A 302 35.31 -5.18 1.97
CA GLU A 302 35.63 -6.28 1.05
C GLU A 302 36.19 -5.69 -0.26
N PRO A 303 37.38 -6.16 -0.72
CA PRO A 303 38.00 -5.62 -1.92
C PRO A 303 37.30 -6.06 -3.20
N ASP A 304 36.75 -7.26 -3.23
CA ASP A 304 36.13 -7.87 -4.40
C ASP A 304 34.60 -7.99 -4.23
N PRO A 305 33.84 -7.81 -5.31
CA PRO A 305 32.39 -7.98 -5.26
C PRO A 305 32.01 -9.45 -5.03
N ILE A 306 30.99 -9.65 -4.22
CA ILE A 306 30.48 -10.97 -3.85
C ILE A 306 29.34 -11.33 -4.80
N ARG A 307 29.51 -12.42 -5.56
CA ARG A 307 28.44 -12.97 -6.40
C ARG A 307 27.45 -13.75 -5.55
N SER A 308 26.18 -13.41 -5.65
CA SER A 308 25.10 -14.07 -4.92
C SER A 308 23.80 -14.04 -5.74
N SER A 309 22.79 -14.73 -5.24
CA SER A 309 21.42 -14.61 -5.72
C SER A 309 20.89 -13.20 -5.47
N SER A 310 19.60 -12.99 -5.70
CA SER A 310 18.93 -11.71 -5.40
C SER A 310 18.99 -11.30 -3.91
N LEU A 311 19.40 -12.19 -3.02
CA LEU A 311 19.49 -11.97 -1.58
C LEU A 311 20.92 -12.22 -1.08
N TYR A 312 21.40 -11.31 -0.22
CA TYR A 312 22.63 -11.47 0.51
C TYR A 312 22.40 -11.15 1.99
N VAL A 313 22.79 -12.08 2.90
CA VAL A 313 22.54 -11.96 4.34
C VAL A 313 23.84 -11.61 5.06
N LEU A 314 23.80 -10.54 5.85
CA LEU A 314 24.82 -10.13 6.80
C LEU A 314 24.35 -10.49 8.21
N THR A 315 25.12 -11.31 8.92
CA THR A 315 24.81 -11.74 10.29
C THR A 315 25.68 -11.03 11.30
N ASP A 316 25.13 -10.73 12.48
CA ASP A 316 25.85 -10.12 13.61
C ASP A 316 26.61 -8.85 13.18
N VAL A 317 25.92 -7.91 12.51
CA VAL A 317 26.57 -6.69 12.01
C VAL A 317 27.17 -5.88 13.14
N ARG A 318 28.36 -5.35 12.91
CA ARG A 318 29.10 -4.48 13.84
C ARG A 318 29.17 -3.05 13.31
N ARG A 319 29.62 -2.13 14.12
CA ARG A 319 29.78 -0.70 13.75
C ARG A 319 30.64 -0.46 12.52
N ASN A 320 31.60 -1.35 12.22
CA ASN A 320 32.42 -1.31 11.02
C ASN A 320 31.66 -1.70 9.74
N ALA A 321 30.46 -2.29 9.86
CA ALA A 321 29.57 -2.53 8.74
C ALA A 321 28.75 -1.29 8.33
N THR A 322 28.96 -0.15 8.99
CA THR A 322 28.40 1.12 8.54
C THR A 322 29.11 1.57 7.27
N GLY A 323 28.33 1.84 6.21
CA GLY A 323 28.89 2.29 4.95
C GLY A 323 27.91 2.20 3.78
N GLU A 324 28.42 2.42 2.60
CA GLU A 324 27.69 2.30 1.35
C GLU A 324 27.75 0.86 0.84
N TYR A 325 26.57 0.30 0.59
CA TYR A 325 26.38 -1.01 -0.04
C TYR A 325 25.84 -0.81 -1.43
N ARG A 326 26.39 -1.52 -2.39
CA ARG A 326 25.98 -1.43 -3.79
C ARG A 326 25.66 -2.81 -4.32
N CYS A 327 24.78 -2.88 -5.30
CA CYS A 327 24.59 -4.09 -6.09
C CYS A 327 24.53 -3.78 -7.58
N SER A 328 25.05 -4.69 -8.40
CA SER A 328 25.03 -4.60 -9.86
C SER A 328 24.71 -5.95 -10.49
N LEU A 329 24.42 -5.92 -11.79
CA LEU A 329 24.54 -7.08 -12.65
C LEU A 329 26.01 -7.31 -13.05
N THR A 330 26.27 -8.26 -13.96
CA THR A 330 27.59 -8.49 -14.55
C THR A 330 28.17 -7.25 -15.24
N ASP A 331 27.31 -6.37 -15.68
CA ASP A 331 27.63 -5.06 -16.22
C ASP A 331 27.53 -4.01 -15.09
N GLU A 332 28.67 -3.47 -14.68
CA GLU A 332 28.76 -2.44 -13.65
C GLU A 332 28.05 -1.12 -14.02
N SER A 333 27.64 -0.96 -15.28
CA SER A 333 26.86 0.21 -15.71
C SER A 333 25.47 0.26 -15.06
N LEU A 334 24.92 -0.91 -14.68
CA LEU A 334 23.63 -1.04 -14.01
C LEU A 334 23.84 -1.36 -12.52
N MET A 335 23.94 -0.30 -11.72
CA MET A 335 24.22 -0.38 -10.30
C MET A 335 23.28 0.52 -9.51
N ASP A 336 22.95 0.10 -8.29
CA ASP A 336 22.26 0.92 -7.28
C ASP A 336 22.98 0.82 -5.94
N SER A 337 22.84 1.85 -5.11
CA SER A 337 23.50 1.93 -3.82
C SER A 337 22.56 2.33 -2.69
N THR A 338 22.91 1.93 -1.48
CA THR A 338 22.23 2.30 -0.25
C THR A 338 23.23 2.46 0.89
N ILE A 339 22.95 3.38 1.81
CA ILE A 339 23.79 3.61 2.98
C ILE A 339 23.18 2.89 4.18
N ILE A 340 23.97 2.06 4.84
CA ILE A 340 23.61 1.39 6.08
C ILE A 340 24.38 2.03 7.23
N THR A 341 23.65 2.40 8.28
CA THR A 341 24.22 2.89 9.54
C THR A 341 23.92 1.89 10.65
N VAL A 342 24.95 1.30 11.21
CA VAL A 342 24.84 0.38 12.36
C VAL A 342 25.00 1.18 13.65
N HIS A 343 23.96 1.22 14.44
CA HIS A 343 23.93 1.93 15.70
C HIS A 343 24.58 1.12 16.83
N TYR A 344 25.35 1.80 17.66
CA TYR A 344 26.00 1.22 18.82
C TYR A 344 25.89 2.13 20.04
N LEU A 345 26.05 1.51 21.20
CA LEU A 345 26.04 2.19 22.49
C LEU A 345 26.98 1.44 23.45
N ASP A 346 28.05 2.07 23.87
CA ASP A 346 28.96 1.56 24.90
C ASP A 346 28.83 2.42 26.15
N LEU A 347 28.94 1.78 27.30
CA LEU A 347 28.88 2.39 28.60
C LEU A 347 30.04 1.88 29.45
N SER A 348 30.83 2.77 30.02
CA SER A 348 31.91 2.43 30.93
C SER A 348 31.76 3.23 32.23
N LEU A 349 31.69 2.51 33.33
CA LEU A 349 31.63 3.07 34.69
C LEU A 349 32.93 2.78 35.42
N THR A 350 33.56 3.82 35.95
CA THR A 350 34.81 3.73 36.72
C THR A 350 34.66 4.46 38.05
N PRO A 351 34.85 3.77 39.18
CA PRO A 351 34.94 2.32 39.34
C PRO A 351 33.59 1.62 39.16
N SER A 352 33.58 0.31 38.88
CA SER A 352 32.36 -0.52 38.75
C SER A 352 32.46 -1.71 39.69
N GLY A 353 31.32 -2.34 39.97
CA GLY A 353 31.19 -3.47 40.89
C GLY A 353 31.18 -3.05 42.35
N GLU A 354 31.68 -3.88 43.24
CA GLU A 354 31.75 -3.60 44.67
C GLU A 354 33.02 -2.82 45.02
N VAL A 355 32.84 -1.71 45.70
CA VAL A 355 33.95 -0.84 46.13
C VAL A 355 33.77 -0.52 47.59
N VAL A 356 34.77 -0.86 48.39
CA VAL A 356 34.87 -0.57 49.83
C VAL A 356 35.79 0.59 50.04
N LYS A 357 35.34 1.60 50.79
CA LYS A 357 36.07 2.82 51.10
C LYS A 357 35.90 3.20 52.57
N GLN A 358 36.90 3.91 53.12
CA GLN A 358 36.79 4.42 54.48
C GLN A 358 36.01 5.76 54.51
N ILE A 359 35.30 5.99 55.61
CA ILE A 359 34.65 7.28 55.84
C ILE A 359 35.68 8.43 55.73
N GLY A 360 35.27 9.50 55.01
CA GLY A 360 36.13 10.66 54.76
C GLY A 360 37.02 10.57 53.54
N GLU A 361 37.20 9.37 52.95
CA GLU A 361 37.94 9.25 51.68
C GLU A 361 37.17 9.88 50.51
N ALA A 362 37.90 10.22 49.46
CA ALA A 362 37.32 10.64 48.19
C ALA A 362 37.18 9.46 47.25
N LEU A 363 36.14 9.44 46.49
CA LEU A 363 35.92 8.43 45.41
C LEU A 363 35.51 9.16 44.14
N PRO A 364 36.42 9.31 43.18
CA PRO A 364 36.04 9.80 41.85
C PRO A 364 35.20 8.75 41.11
N VAL A 365 34.03 9.13 40.67
CA VAL A 365 33.14 8.25 39.89
C VAL A 365 32.90 8.89 38.53
N SER A 366 33.15 8.14 37.48
CA SER A 366 33.00 8.60 36.11
C SER A 366 32.17 7.57 35.31
N CYS A 367 31.20 8.04 34.60
CA CYS A 367 30.43 7.24 33.66
C CYS A 367 30.56 7.86 32.27
N THR A 368 31.25 7.15 31.39
CA THR A 368 31.51 7.58 30.01
C THR A 368 30.71 6.76 29.01
N ILE A 369 30.25 7.40 27.95
CA ILE A 369 29.52 6.78 26.87
C ILE A 369 30.24 6.99 25.54
N SER A 370 30.15 5.97 24.68
CA SER A 370 30.49 6.06 23.26
C SER A 370 29.31 5.53 22.48
N SER A 371 28.77 6.31 21.56
CA SER A 371 27.54 5.95 20.84
C SER A 371 27.51 6.55 19.45
N SER A 372 26.77 5.91 18.55
CA SER A 372 26.57 6.35 17.17
C SER A 372 25.71 7.61 17.04
N ARG A 373 24.96 7.97 18.08
CA ARG A 373 24.12 9.18 18.18
C ARG A 373 24.16 9.72 19.59
N ASN A 374 23.62 10.90 19.79
CA ASN A 374 23.55 11.52 21.10
C ASN A 374 22.76 10.65 22.08
N ALA A 375 23.40 10.27 23.18
CA ALA A 375 22.81 9.50 24.26
C ALA A 375 22.89 10.28 25.57
N THR A 376 21.90 10.06 26.44
CA THR A 376 21.85 10.71 27.75
C THR A 376 22.12 9.70 28.85
N VAL A 377 22.96 10.14 29.85
CA VAL A 377 23.26 9.34 31.03
C VAL A 377 22.30 9.70 32.15
N PHE A 378 21.77 8.68 32.81
CA PHE A 378 20.93 8.79 34.00
C PHE A 378 21.60 8.08 35.18
N TRP A 379 21.49 8.65 36.33
CA TRP A 379 21.96 8.05 37.56
C TRP A 379 20.81 7.67 38.48
N LEU A 380 20.89 6.47 39.06
CA LEU A 380 19.97 6.03 40.11
C LEU A 380 20.80 5.66 41.35
N LYS A 381 20.30 5.98 42.54
CA LYS A 381 20.76 5.45 43.81
C LYS A 381 19.64 4.63 44.42
N ASP A 382 19.89 3.37 44.72
CA ASP A 382 18.92 2.43 45.30
C ASP A 382 17.56 2.48 44.55
N ASN A 383 17.59 2.45 43.19
CA ASN A 383 16.46 2.56 42.25
C ASN A 383 15.75 3.93 42.22
N THR A 384 16.28 4.95 42.93
CA THR A 384 15.72 6.30 42.88
C THR A 384 16.57 7.19 41.96
N ARG A 385 15.92 7.87 41.00
CA ARG A 385 16.62 8.74 40.04
C ARG A 385 17.27 9.93 40.72
N MET A 386 18.58 10.12 40.47
CA MET A 386 19.34 11.23 40.92
C MET A 386 19.21 12.43 39.97
N ARG A 387 19.36 13.65 40.52
CA ARG A 387 19.33 14.89 39.72
C ARG A 387 20.67 15.23 39.07
N ALA A 388 21.75 14.74 39.63
CA ALA A 388 23.11 14.97 39.16
C ALA A 388 23.95 13.68 39.30
N SER A 389 25.11 13.65 38.64
CA SER A 389 26.10 12.59 38.84
C SER A 389 26.60 12.54 40.29
N PRO A 390 26.88 11.33 40.84
CA PRO A 390 27.47 11.21 42.16
C PRO A 390 28.86 11.84 42.20
N SER A 391 29.13 12.60 43.24
CA SER A 391 30.44 13.23 43.50
C SER A 391 30.78 13.06 44.98
N PHE A 392 31.85 12.35 45.25
CA PHE A 392 32.29 11.99 46.61
C PHE A 392 33.66 12.62 46.90
N SER A 393 33.66 13.81 47.46
CA SER A 393 34.88 14.48 47.92
C SER A 393 35.31 14.00 49.32
N SER A 394 34.34 13.60 50.16
CA SER A 394 34.54 13.06 51.50
C SER A 394 33.34 12.15 51.81
N LEU A 395 33.54 10.85 51.74
CA LEU A 395 32.50 9.83 51.90
C LEU A 395 31.91 9.85 53.31
N GLN A 396 30.58 9.75 53.35
CA GLN A 396 29.77 9.59 54.55
C GLN A 396 29.02 8.24 54.53
N TYR A 397 28.60 7.70 55.69
CA TYR A 397 27.84 6.47 55.72
C TYR A 397 26.57 6.48 54.87
N GLN A 398 25.95 7.66 54.72
CA GLN A 398 24.79 7.86 53.88
C GLN A 398 25.07 7.72 52.37
N ASP A 399 26.34 7.76 51.97
CA ASP A 399 26.73 7.62 50.57
C ASP A 399 26.82 6.16 50.16
N ALA A 400 26.87 5.23 51.14
CA ALA A 400 26.76 3.80 50.84
C ALA A 400 25.46 3.48 50.11
N GLY A 401 25.52 2.49 49.20
CA GLY A 401 24.36 2.04 48.40
C GLY A 401 24.71 1.66 46.98
N ASN A 402 23.70 1.29 46.21
CA ASN A 402 23.87 0.89 44.84
C ASN A 402 23.64 2.07 43.89
N TYR A 403 24.68 2.42 43.17
CA TYR A 403 24.64 3.46 42.13
C TYR A 403 24.61 2.83 40.76
N ILE A 404 23.59 3.14 39.99
CA ILE A 404 23.42 2.64 38.64
C ILE A 404 23.60 3.77 37.65
N CYS A 405 24.58 3.63 36.78
CA CYS A 405 24.70 4.45 35.59
C CYS A 405 23.93 3.77 34.44
N GLU A 406 22.95 4.46 33.90
CA GLU A 406 22.10 3.96 32.84
C GLU A 406 22.08 4.93 31.67
N THR A 407 22.11 4.38 30.44
CA THR A 407 21.98 5.17 29.21
C THR A 407 21.07 4.48 28.22
N THR A 408 20.40 5.27 27.40
CA THR A 408 19.50 4.80 26.35
C THR A 408 19.69 5.67 25.12
N LEU A 409 19.71 5.05 23.96
CA LEU A 409 19.68 5.74 22.69
C LEU A 409 18.21 5.91 22.27
N GLN A 410 17.69 7.13 22.30
CA GLN A 410 16.24 7.40 22.22
C GLN A 410 15.60 6.95 20.91
N GLU A 411 16.32 7.03 19.78
CA GLU A 411 15.78 6.75 18.44
C GLU A 411 16.05 5.32 17.96
N VAL A 412 16.68 4.48 18.79
CA VAL A 412 17.03 3.10 18.45
C VAL A 412 16.48 2.15 19.50
N GLU A 413 15.46 1.43 19.14
CA GLU A 413 14.80 0.50 20.04
C GLU A 413 15.74 -0.61 20.54
N GLY A 414 15.73 -0.83 21.86
CA GLY A 414 16.51 -1.88 22.52
C GLY A 414 17.98 -1.53 22.78
N LEU A 415 18.49 -0.35 22.39
CA LEU A 415 19.81 0.10 22.79
C LEU A 415 19.76 0.83 24.13
N LYS A 416 19.85 0.02 25.20
CA LYS A 416 19.94 0.45 26.59
C LYS A 416 21.07 -0.28 27.28
N LYS A 417 21.94 0.44 27.99
CA LYS A 417 23.03 -0.13 28.76
C LYS A 417 22.99 0.39 30.18
N ARG A 418 23.40 -0.45 31.15
CA ARG A 418 23.52 -0.09 32.55
C ARG A 418 24.73 -0.74 33.17
N GLN A 419 25.40 -0.03 34.09
CA GLN A 419 26.45 -0.55 34.95
C GLN A 419 26.22 -0.14 36.40
N ILE A 420 26.69 -0.95 37.34
CA ILE A 420 26.39 -0.81 38.76
C ILE A 420 27.70 -0.64 39.53
N LEU A 421 27.69 0.35 40.45
CA LEU A 421 28.67 0.53 41.52
C LEU A 421 27.97 0.26 42.85
N THR A 422 28.40 -0.73 43.59
CA THR A 422 27.97 -0.99 44.95
C THR A 422 29.01 -0.38 45.92
N LEU A 423 28.66 0.75 46.48
CA LEU A 423 29.56 1.51 47.38
C LEU A 423 29.30 1.10 48.83
N ILE A 424 30.33 0.59 49.48
CA ILE A 424 30.38 0.27 50.92
C ILE A 424 31.29 1.33 51.59
N VAL A 425 30.77 2.02 52.59
CA VAL A 425 31.54 2.96 53.38
C VAL A 425 31.76 2.41 54.77
N GLU A 426 33.02 2.07 55.07
CA GLU A 426 33.43 1.54 56.36
C GLU A 426 33.96 2.63 57.28
N GLY A 427 33.91 2.37 58.59
CA GLY A 427 34.51 3.24 59.57
C GLY A 427 34.02 2.99 61.00
N LYS A 428 34.56 3.78 61.90
CA LYS A 428 34.16 3.71 63.31
C LYS A 428 32.73 4.19 63.51
N PRO A 429 32.01 3.67 64.51
CA PRO A 429 30.66 4.11 64.79
C PRO A 429 30.60 5.61 65.11
N GLN A 430 29.62 6.31 64.56
CA GLN A 430 29.27 7.66 64.98
C GLN A 430 27.98 7.63 65.79
N ILE A 431 27.94 8.41 66.88
CA ILE A 431 26.86 8.42 67.85
C ILE A 431 26.30 9.84 67.98
N LYS A 432 24.96 9.98 67.90
CA LYS A 432 24.23 11.17 68.28
C LYS A 432 23.10 10.80 69.26
N MET A 433 23.14 11.36 70.45
CA MET A 433 22.11 11.13 71.44
C MET A 433 21.04 12.22 71.42
N THR A 434 19.78 11.82 71.57
CA THR A 434 18.64 12.72 71.68
C THR A 434 17.74 12.32 72.85
N LYS A 435 17.15 13.32 73.53
CA LYS A 435 16.25 13.16 74.66
C LYS A 435 14.89 13.74 74.31
N ARG A 436 13.83 12.99 74.64
CA ARG A 436 12.45 13.46 74.56
C ARG A 436 11.72 13.08 75.87
N THR A 437 11.02 14.04 76.49
CA THR A 437 10.18 13.80 77.64
C THR A 437 8.77 13.39 77.13
N SER A 438 8.12 12.44 77.83
CA SER A 438 6.73 12.08 77.55
C SER A 438 5.78 13.25 77.77
N THR A 439 4.63 13.26 77.14
CA THR A 439 3.64 14.34 77.24
C THR A 439 3.09 14.51 78.65
N ASP A 440 3.09 13.44 79.42
CA ASP A 440 2.65 13.40 80.85
C ASP A 440 3.78 13.60 81.84
N GLY A 441 5.02 13.83 81.38
CA GLY A 441 6.19 14.00 82.23
C GLY A 441 6.69 12.75 82.96
N SER A 442 5.99 11.61 82.80
CA SER A 442 6.22 10.40 83.61
C SER A 442 7.51 9.66 83.27
N TYR A 443 8.00 9.80 82.03
CA TYR A 443 9.25 9.15 81.63
C TYR A 443 10.00 9.99 80.54
N LYS A 444 11.24 9.68 80.36
CA LYS A 444 12.08 10.21 79.28
C LYS A 444 12.49 9.10 78.33
N MET A 445 12.40 9.39 77.04
CA MET A 445 12.85 8.51 75.95
C MET A 445 14.19 9.03 75.47
N ILE A 446 15.19 8.19 75.62
CA ILE A 446 16.54 8.51 75.16
C ILE A 446 16.80 7.66 73.92
N ALA A 447 17.25 8.30 72.86
CA ALA A 447 17.58 7.61 71.63
C ALA A 447 19.04 7.85 71.27
N CYS A 448 19.74 6.78 71.03
CA CYS A 448 21.09 6.77 70.50
C CYS A 448 20.98 6.47 69.01
N HIS A 449 21.25 7.45 68.16
CA HIS A 449 21.35 7.36 66.73
C HIS A 449 22.76 6.90 66.40
N VAL A 450 22.87 5.72 65.83
CA VAL A 450 24.17 5.11 65.52
C VAL A 450 24.29 4.95 64.02
N GLU A 451 25.39 5.43 63.49
CA GLU A 451 25.78 5.27 62.10
C GLU A 451 27.16 4.54 62.09
N GLY A 452 27.31 3.54 61.24
CA GLY A 452 28.56 2.80 61.13
C GLY A 452 28.43 1.53 60.32
N PHE A 453 29.52 1.14 59.68
CA PHE A 453 29.63 -0.14 58.98
C PHE A 453 31.03 -0.71 59.21
N PRO A 454 31.22 -1.98 59.53
CA PRO A 454 30.19 -3.00 59.79
C PRO A 454 29.20 -2.58 60.87
N LYS A 455 28.02 -3.25 60.94
CA LYS A 455 26.94 -2.88 61.89
C LYS A 455 27.49 -2.86 63.33
N PRO A 456 27.41 -1.69 64.01
CA PRO A 456 27.85 -1.63 65.40
C PRO A 456 26.92 -2.33 66.37
N ALA A 457 27.49 -2.96 67.41
CA ALA A 457 26.77 -3.40 68.59
C ALA A 457 26.62 -2.24 69.55
N VAL A 458 25.45 -2.09 70.19
CA VAL A 458 25.18 -0.96 71.14
C VAL A 458 24.98 -1.49 72.56
N GLN A 459 25.74 -0.91 73.47
CA GLN A 459 25.55 -1.10 74.91
C GLN A 459 25.14 0.24 75.58
N TRP A 460 24.28 0.11 76.57
CA TRP A 460 23.89 1.24 77.40
C TRP A 460 24.37 1.03 78.83
N THR A 461 24.97 2.07 79.38
CA THR A 461 25.41 2.08 80.77
C THR A 461 24.90 3.33 81.49
N SER A 462 24.69 3.21 82.81
CA SER A 462 24.37 4.30 83.72
C SER A 462 25.30 4.24 84.95
N SER A 463 25.24 5.22 85.83
CA SER A 463 25.95 5.24 87.15
C SER A 463 25.64 3.99 88.02
N GLY A 464 24.58 3.24 87.74
CA GLY A 464 24.17 2.02 88.43
C GLY A 464 24.45 0.71 87.69
N GLY A 465 25.12 0.71 86.52
CA GLY A 465 25.47 -0.48 85.75
C GLY A 465 24.89 -0.52 84.31
N VAL A 466 24.92 -1.70 83.70
CA VAL A 466 24.46 -1.95 82.30
C VAL A 466 22.95 -1.99 82.20
N ILE A 467 22.40 -1.34 81.19
CA ILE A 467 20.95 -1.31 80.91
C ILE A 467 20.60 -2.26 79.74
N ASN A 468 19.90 -3.39 80.04
CA ASN A 468 19.60 -4.44 79.07
C ASN A 468 18.23 -4.30 78.36
N LYS A 469 17.50 -3.18 78.51
CA LYS A 469 16.15 -2.97 78.00
C LYS A 469 16.06 -1.98 76.83
N ALA A 470 17.03 -1.99 75.93
CA ALA A 470 17.02 -1.14 74.73
C ALA A 470 16.21 -1.78 73.59
N LYS A 471 15.50 -0.96 72.84
CA LYS A 471 14.82 -1.32 71.59
C LYS A 471 15.58 -0.73 70.41
N GLU A 472 16.00 -1.55 69.47
CA GLU A 472 16.65 -1.13 68.26
C GLU A 472 15.66 -1.06 67.10
N THR A 473 15.84 -0.07 66.22
CA THR A 473 15.17 0.00 64.94
C THR A 473 15.94 -0.90 63.94
N LYS A 474 15.31 -1.18 62.79
CA LYS A 474 15.94 -1.92 61.70
C LYS A 474 17.20 -1.15 61.24
N TYR A 475 18.29 -1.92 61.04
CA TYR A 475 19.51 -1.37 60.46
C TYR A 475 19.35 -1.18 58.95
N VAL A 476 19.46 0.04 58.47
CA VAL A 476 19.27 0.38 57.04
C VAL A 476 20.30 1.45 56.66
N ASN A 477 21.02 1.24 55.59
CA ASN A 477 22.00 2.16 55.01
C ASN A 477 23.01 2.68 56.08
N GLY A 478 23.55 1.75 56.85
CA GLY A 478 24.55 2.06 57.86
C GLY A 478 24.00 2.72 59.14
N LYS A 479 22.68 2.83 59.33
CA LYS A 479 22.03 3.57 60.44
C LYS A 479 21.01 2.75 61.17
N PHE A 480 20.93 2.96 62.48
CA PHE A 480 19.83 2.50 63.30
C PHE A 480 19.72 3.36 64.56
N ILE A 481 18.65 3.18 65.29
CA ILE A 481 18.42 3.89 66.55
C ILE A 481 18.18 2.86 67.65
N SER A 482 18.98 2.97 68.72
CA SER A 482 18.77 2.22 69.94
C SER A 482 18.08 3.15 70.94
N LYS A 483 16.92 2.73 71.47
CA LYS A 483 16.06 3.55 72.35
C LYS A 483 15.89 2.91 73.71
N ILE A 484 16.02 3.69 74.77
CA ILE A 484 15.64 3.30 76.14
C ILE A 484 14.58 4.22 76.70
N LYS A 485 13.76 3.67 77.56
CA LYS A 485 12.75 4.40 78.35
C LYS A 485 13.19 4.40 79.82
N ILE A 486 13.30 5.59 80.40
CA ILE A 486 13.70 5.72 81.81
C ILE A 486 12.81 6.76 82.54
N ALA A 487 12.67 6.53 83.85
CA ALA A 487 11.99 7.45 84.76
C ALA A 487 12.93 7.71 85.96
N PRO A 488 13.94 8.58 85.79
CA PRO A 488 14.94 8.76 86.83
C PRO A 488 14.41 9.57 88.02
N GLU A 489 14.64 9.06 89.23
CA GLU A 489 14.34 9.75 90.50
C GLU A 489 15.42 10.75 90.84
N GLU A 490 16.63 10.57 90.38
CA GLU A 490 17.81 11.45 90.52
C GLU A 490 18.41 11.75 89.15
N ASN A 491 19.29 12.75 89.14
CA ASN A 491 20.05 13.07 87.93
C ASN A 491 20.98 11.89 87.54
N VAL A 492 20.81 11.36 86.35
CA VAL A 492 21.56 10.21 85.90
C VAL A 492 22.36 10.54 84.63
N THR A 493 23.58 10.12 84.59
CA THR A 493 24.36 10.15 83.34
C THR A 493 24.20 8.80 82.60
N LEU A 494 23.63 8.86 81.38
CA LEU A 494 23.48 7.73 80.49
C LEU A 494 24.57 7.75 79.44
N THR A 495 25.17 6.60 79.21
CA THR A 495 26.24 6.44 78.21
C THR A 495 25.81 5.42 77.17
N CYS A 496 25.82 5.80 75.93
CA CYS A 496 25.67 4.93 74.75
C CYS A 496 27.05 4.58 74.22
N ILE A 497 27.33 3.29 74.12
CA ILE A 497 28.59 2.72 73.60
C ILE A 497 28.22 2.00 72.32
N ALA A 498 28.81 2.39 71.21
CA ALA A 498 28.69 1.64 69.95
C ALA A 498 30.05 1.12 69.53
N GLU A 499 30.12 -0.15 69.19
CA GLU A 499 31.38 -0.84 68.84
C GLU A 499 31.19 -1.68 67.62
N ASN A 500 32.08 -1.57 66.67
CA ASN A 500 32.19 -2.47 65.52
C ASN A 500 33.60 -3.05 65.46
N GLN A 501 33.91 -3.83 64.42
CA GLN A 501 35.21 -4.49 64.27
C GLN A 501 36.37 -3.51 64.09
N LEU A 502 36.09 -2.22 63.75
CA LEU A 502 37.10 -1.22 63.47
C LEU A 502 37.41 -0.40 64.70
N GLU A 503 36.41 0.07 65.45
CA GLU A 503 36.63 0.94 66.63
C GLU A 503 35.38 1.00 67.54
N ARG A 504 35.59 1.54 68.73
CA ARG A 504 34.57 1.81 69.74
C ARG A 504 34.37 3.29 69.94
N THR A 505 33.08 3.72 69.93
CA THR A 505 32.72 5.15 70.16
C THR A 505 31.78 5.22 71.37
N VAL A 506 32.01 6.22 72.19
CA VAL A 506 31.28 6.43 73.46
C VAL A 506 30.72 7.84 73.50
N THR A 507 29.42 7.98 73.84
CA THR A 507 28.79 9.30 74.03
C THR A 507 27.88 9.24 75.28
N SER A 508 28.00 10.29 76.12
CA SER A 508 27.23 10.38 77.35
C SER A 508 26.25 11.54 77.32
N LEU A 509 25.12 11.41 77.97
CA LEU A 509 24.08 12.40 78.08
C LEU A 509 23.53 12.47 79.51
N ASN A 510 23.52 13.65 80.09
CA ASN A 510 22.94 13.88 81.41
C ASN A 510 21.43 13.98 81.30
N VAL A 511 20.72 13.24 82.13
CA VAL A 511 19.26 13.21 82.19
C VAL A 511 18.84 13.61 83.60
N SER A 512 18.21 14.79 83.72
CA SER A 512 17.70 15.30 84.98
C SER A 512 16.60 14.40 85.54
N ALA A 513 16.41 14.41 86.85
CA ALA A 513 15.26 13.76 87.53
C ALA A 513 13.92 14.27 86.94
N ASN A 514 12.86 13.48 87.09
CA ASN A 514 11.54 13.95 86.71
C ASN A 514 11.06 14.95 87.79
N ASP A 515 11.03 16.24 87.45
CA ASP A 515 10.46 17.28 88.29
C ASP A 515 8.92 17.19 88.21
N ASN A 516 8.34 16.63 89.29
CA ASN A 516 6.89 16.72 89.53
C ASN A 516 6.56 18.12 90.06
N ARG A 517 6.72 19.15 89.28
CA ARG A 517 6.15 20.46 89.57
C ARG A 517 5.47 21.01 88.34
N GLU A 518 4.18 21.20 88.54
CA GLU A 518 3.27 21.92 87.64
C GLU A 518 3.87 23.24 87.21
N ASN A 519 4.03 23.43 85.92
CA ASN A 519 4.13 24.73 85.31
C ASN A 519 3.17 24.84 84.13
N VAL A 520 1.86 24.99 84.51
CA VAL A 520 0.78 25.18 83.55
C VAL A 520 0.68 26.64 83.07
N ASN A 521 1.60 27.55 83.50
CA ASN A 521 1.32 28.97 83.34
C ASN A 521 2.17 29.73 82.29
N ASP A 522 3.14 29.11 81.63
CA ASP A 522 3.98 29.86 80.65
C ASP A 522 3.59 29.67 79.17
N GLN A 523 2.92 28.61 78.85
CA GLN A 523 2.45 28.42 77.46
C GLN A 523 1.26 29.32 77.10
N ALA A 524 0.38 29.64 78.09
CA ALA A 524 -0.75 30.55 77.89
C ALA A 524 -0.30 32.00 77.55
N LYS A 525 0.80 32.46 78.14
CA LYS A 525 1.34 33.81 77.86
C LYS A 525 2.01 33.91 76.48
N LEU A 526 2.60 32.83 76.01
CA LEU A 526 3.20 32.81 74.67
C LEU A 526 2.15 32.78 73.56
N ILE A 527 1.07 32.01 73.76
CA ILE A 527 -0.04 31.94 72.83
C ILE A 527 -0.81 33.25 72.75
N VAL A 528 -1.07 33.90 73.89
CA VAL A 528 -1.71 35.23 73.92
C VAL A 528 -0.83 36.27 73.23
N GLY A 529 0.49 36.24 73.45
CA GLY A 529 1.45 37.14 72.75
C GLY A 529 1.48 37.00 71.24
N ILE A 530 1.42 35.75 70.73
CA ILE A 530 1.41 35.48 69.30
C ILE A 530 0.05 35.91 68.70
N VAL A 531 -1.06 35.63 69.36
CA VAL A 531 -2.38 36.03 68.84
C VAL A 531 -2.54 37.54 68.80
N VAL A 532 -2.10 38.25 69.84
CA VAL A 532 -2.12 39.73 69.87
C VAL A 532 -1.18 40.30 68.81
N GLY A 533 0.01 39.71 68.60
CA GLY A 533 0.94 40.12 67.56
C GLY A 533 0.36 39.95 66.14
N LEU A 534 -0.30 38.83 65.88
CA LEU A 534 -0.97 38.58 64.61
C LEU A 534 -2.15 39.53 64.35
N LEU A 535 -2.94 39.85 65.38
CA LEU A 535 -4.04 40.80 65.26
C LEU A 535 -3.53 42.22 64.98
N LEU A 536 -2.45 42.63 65.62
CA LEU A 536 -1.80 43.93 65.36
C LEU A 536 -1.20 43.98 63.92
N ALA A 537 -0.58 42.91 63.46
CA ALA A 537 -0.06 42.83 62.10
C ALA A 537 -1.20 42.91 61.07
N ALA A 538 -2.33 42.25 61.33
CA ALA A 538 -3.51 42.33 60.47
C ALA A 538 -4.13 43.73 60.43
N LEU A 539 -4.15 44.44 61.57
CA LEU A 539 -4.60 45.83 61.64
C LEU A 539 -3.70 46.76 60.86
N ILE A 540 -2.37 46.60 61.01
CA ILE A 540 -1.38 47.40 60.25
C ILE A 540 -1.51 47.14 58.76
N ALA A 541 -1.67 45.86 58.35
CA ALA A 541 -1.88 45.48 56.95
C ALA A 541 -3.20 46.04 56.40
N GLY A 542 -4.29 46.02 57.23
CA GLY A 542 -5.58 46.60 56.85
C GLY A 542 -5.51 48.12 56.68
N VAL A 543 -4.79 48.85 57.57
CA VAL A 543 -4.59 50.29 57.46
C VAL A 543 -3.70 50.62 56.25
N ALA A 544 -2.64 49.85 56.03
CA ALA A 544 -1.79 50.01 54.85
C ALA A 544 -2.56 49.77 53.55
N TYR A 545 -3.40 48.72 53.51
CA TYR A 545 -4.28 48.44 52.39
C TYR A 545 -5.31 49.57 52.17
N TRP A 546 -5.91 50.08 53.24
CA TRP A 546 -6.84 51.21 53.16
C TRP A 546 -6.17 52.49 52.63
N LEU A 547 -4.96 52.80 53.12
CA LEU A 547 -4.17 53.93 52.65
C LEU A 547 -3.77 53.74 51.17
N TYR A 548 -3.41 52.52 50.78
CA TYR A 548 -3.13 52.17 49.39
C TYR A 548 -4.34 52.38 48.48
N MET A 549 -5.52 51.92 48.91
CA MET A 549 -6.77 52.10 48.19
C MET A 549 -7.24 53.55 48.15
N LYS A 550 -6.92 54.35 49.18
CA LYS A 550 -7.19 55.80 49.21
C LYS A 550 -6.30 56.58 48.26
N LYS A 551 -5.04 56.13 48.10
CA LYS A 551 -4.07 56.72 47.16
C LYS A 551 -4.41 56.36 45.70
N SER A 552 -4.97 55.22 45.48
CA SER A 552 -5.42 54.75 44.15
C SER A 552 -6.68 55.49 43.61
N LYS A 553 -7.48 56.13 44.48
CA LYS A 553 -8.67 56.91 44.06
C LYS A 553 -8.37 58.39 43.73
N SER A 554 -7.12 58.83 43.89
CA SER A 554 -6.74 60.24 43.67
C SER A 554 -5.95 60.47 42.35
N ALA A 555 -5.77 59.41 41.56
CA ALA A 555 -5.01 59.52 40.28
C ALA A 555 -5.84 59.05 39.10
N SER A 556 -7.09 59.51 39.00
CA SER A 556 -7.88 59.34 37.76
C SER A 556 -8.78 60.55 37.53
N LYS A 557 -8.16 61.65 37.10
CA LYS A 557 -8.82 62.71 36.31
C LYS A 557 -7.74 63.48 35.51
N HIS A 558 -7.90 63.42 34.23
CA HIS A 558 -7.28 64.07 33.09
C HIS A 558 -6.31 63.17 32.34
N VAL A 559 -6.50 62.86 31.08
CA VAL A 559 -6.81 63.62 29.90
C VAL A 559 -7.25 62.62 28.81
N ASP A 560 -8.19 63.07 28.06
CA ASP A 560 -8.77 62.60 26.82
C ASP A 560 -7.82 62.41 25.63
N LYS A 561 -8.27 61.51 24.74
CA LYS A 561 -8.12 61.53 23.25
C LYS A 561 -6.79 61.05 22.68
N ASP A 562 -6.76 60.06 21.92
CA ASP A 562 -7.16 59.82 20.56
C ASP A 562 -6.62 58.51 20.00
N LEU A 563 -7.44 57.90 19.20
CA LEU A 563 -7.18 56.93 18.09
C LEU A 563 -6.46 55.64 18.42
N GLY A 564 -6.99 54.50 18.16
CA GLY A 564 -7.69 54.02 17.00
C GLY A 564 -7.31 52.58 16.77
N ASN A 565 -8.27 51.76 16.67
CA ASN A 565 -8.34 50.52 15.89
C ASN A 565 -7.15 49.59 15.75
N ILE A 566 -7.41 48.39 16.06
CA ILE A 566 -7.39 47.17 15.21
C ILE A 566 -7.40 45.95 16.11
N GLU A 567 -8.58 45.36 16.25
CA GLU A 567 -8.98 44.00 15.88
C GLU A 567 -8.16 42.89 16.51
N GLU A 568 -8.77 42.15 17.41
CA GLU A 568 -9.74 41.04 17.16
C GLU A 568 -9.08 39.83 16.51
N ASN A 569 -9.39 38.71 17.09
CA ASN A 569 -9.25 37.34 16.64
C ASN A 569 -8.08 36.52 17.19
N LYS A 570 -8.38 35.83 18.26
CA LYS A 570 -8.25 34.36 18.34
C LYS A 570 -8.83 33.82 19.62
N LYS A 571 -10.08 33.48 19.53
CA LYS A 571 -10.69 32.37 20.31
C LYS A 571 -11.51 31.55 19.35
N LEU A 572 -11.48 30.26 19.58
CA LEU A 572 -12.26 29.16 18.98
C LEU A 572 -11.48 28.40 17.90
N GLU A 573 -10.94 27.26 18.33
CA GLU A 573 -11.42 25.97 17.85
C GLU A 573 -10.74 24.88 18.67
N GLU A 574 -11.49 24.45 19.66
CA GLU A 574 -11.43 23.10 20.20
C GLU A 574 -12.76 22.47 19.88
N ASN A 575 -12.75 21.41 19.16
CA ASN A 575 -13.63 20.24 19.18
C ASN A 575 -13.97 19.68 17.80
N ASN A 576 -13.82 18.39 17.77
CA ASN A 576 -14.44 17.41 16.89
C ASN A 576 -13.70 17.05 15.60
N HIS A 577 -13.07 15.89 15.60
CA HIS A 577 -13.64 14.79 14.86
C HIS A 577 -13.10 13.43 15.34
N LYS A 578 -14.02 12.70 15.89
CA LYS A 578 -14.04 11.24 16.01
C LYS A 578 -14.69 10.70 14.74
N SER A 579 -14.21 9.53 14.34
CA SER A 579 -14.87 8.46 13.57
C SER A 579 -14.63 8.40 12.04
N GLU A 580 -14.15 7.20 11.71
CA GLU A 580 -14.52 6.33 10.59
C GLU A 580 -13.86 6.60 9.22
N ALA A 581 -13.00 5.75 8.80
CA ALA A 581 -13.10 4.51 8.03
C ALA A 581 -11.73 3.83 7.93
#